data_33023480287857407f46d014adb33e5b
#
_entry.id   33023480287857407f46d014adb33e5b
#
_cell.length_a   1.000
_cell.length_b   1.000
_cell.length_c   1.000
_cell.angle_alpha   90.00
_cell.angle_beta   90.00
_cell.angle_gamma   90.00
#
_symmetry.space_group_name_H-M   'P 1'
#
loop_
_entity.id
_entity.type
_entity.pdbx_description
1 polymer ?
#
loop_
_entity_poly.entity_id
_entity_poly.type
_entity_poly.pdbx_seq_one_letter_code
_entity_poly.pdbx_strand_id
1 'polypeptide(L)'
;YKAMYESKTGDSISTFGGHAYDGLMIAVQAIERAGSTDKAAVLDEIEKTANFIGVDGIYSMSASDHLGLNMDSFVMVEVSNGGWKLLK
;
A
#
# COMPACT_ATOMS: atom_id res chain seq x y z
N TYR A 1 2.09 4.82 10.82
CA TYR A 1 2.29 3.37 10.72
C TYR A 1 3.63 2.92 11.30
N LYS A 2 4.73 3.52 10.89
CA LYS A 2 6.08 3.11 11.30
C LYS A 2 6.23 3.11 12.82
N ALA A 3 5.89 4.22 13.46
CA ALA A 3 6.02 4.36 14.91
C ALA A 3 5.17 3.35 15.66
N MET A 4 3.94 3.11 15.21
CA MET A 4 3.02 2.16 15.81
C MET A 4 3.56 0.71 15.68
N TYR A 5 4.04 0.33 14.50
CA TYR A 5 4.58 -0.99 14.26
C TYR A 5 5.81 -1.26 15.12
N GLU A 6 6.77 -0.34 15.11
CA GLU A 6 8.01 -0.50 15.87
C GLU A 6 7.77 -0.51 17.37
N SER A 7 6.81 0.29 17.84
CA SER A 7 6.43 0.32 19.25
C SER A 7 5.81 -0.99 19.71
N LYS A 8 4.98 -1.62 18.87
CA LYS A 8 4.28 -2.85 19.24
C LYS A 8 5.12 -4.11 19.09
N THR A 9 6.01 -4.15 18.11
CA THR A 9 6.75 -5.37 17.78
C THR A 9 8.20 -5.35 18.25
N GLY A 10 8.79 -4.18 18.39
CA GLY A 10 10.22 -4.02 18.65
C GLY A 10 11.09 -4.24 17.41
N ASP A 11 10.48 -4.52 16.27
CA ASP A 11 11.20 -4.78 15.02
C ASP A 11 11.10 -3.61 14.06
N SER A 12 12.06 -3.49 13.16
CA SER A 12 12.03 -2.49 12.09
C SER A 12 10.93 -2.80 11.08
N ILE A 13 10.37 -1.77 10.47
CA ILE A 13 9.39 -1.95 9.41
C ILE A 13 10.04 -2.51 8.14
N SER A 14 9.21 -3.06 7.26
CA SER A 14 9.61 -3.46 5.92
C SER A 14 8.54 -2.99 4.92
N THR A 15 8.91 -2.96 3.64
CA THR A 15 7.99 -2.66 2.54
C THR A 15 6.81 -3.63 2.53
N PHE A 16 7.06 -4.90 2.83
CA PHE A 16 6.00 -5.91 2.78
C PHE A 16 4.90 -5.65 3.79
N GLY A 17 5.27 -5.25 5.02
CA GLY A 17 4.28 -4.89 6.03
C GLY A 17 3.48 -3.66 5.65
N GLY A 18 4.12 -2.66 5.04
CA GLY A 18 3.45 -1.47 4.53
C GLY A 18 2.43 -1.79 3.43
N HIS A 19 2.80 -2.66 2.50
CA HIS A 19 1.86 -3.12 1.46
C HIS A 19 0.66 -3.84 2.05
N ALA A 20 0.87 -4.71 3.05
CA ALA A 20 -0.22 -5.42 3.71
C ALA A 20 -1.18 -4.44 4.40
N TYR A 21 -0.63 -3.45 5.09
CA TYR A 21 -1.44 -2.42 5.74
C TYR A 21 -2.25 -1.64 4.71
N ASP A 22 -1.61 -1.18 3.64
CA ASP A 22 -2.28 -0.42 2.58
C ASP A 22 -3.36 -1.25 1.89
N GLY A 23 -3.09 -2.51 1.60
CA GLY A 23 -4.06 -3.41 1.00
C GLY A 23 -5.29 -3.58 1.86
N LEU A 24 -5.11 -3.78 3.16
CA LEU A 24 -6.23 -3.88 4.09
C LEU A 24 -7.05 -2.59 4.11
N MET A 25 -6.40 -1.44 4.18
CA MET A 25 -7.09 -0.14 4.23
C MET A 25 -7.86 0.14 2.94
N ILE A 26 -7.29 -0.18 1.79
CA ILE A 26 -7.97 -0.05 0.50
C ILE A 26 -9.22 -0.94 0.47
N ALA A 27 -9.10 -2.19 0.94
CA ALA A 27 -10.21 -3.13 0.98
C ALA A 27 -11.32 -2.65 1.93
N VAL A 28 -10.95 -2.17 3.12
CA VAL A 28 -11.92 -1.65 4.10
C VAL A 28 -12.68 -0.46 3.52
N GLN A 29 -11.98 0.47 2.91
CA GLN A 29 -12.62 1.64 2.31
C GLN A 29 -13.52 1.26 1.15
N ALA A 30 -13.13 0.25 0.35
CA ALA A 30 -13.98 -0.26 -0.72
C ALA A 30 -15.26 -0.88 -0.19
N ILE A 31 -15.18 -1.65 0.89
CA ILE A 31 -16.35 -2.24 1.55
C ILE A 31 -17.28 -1.15 2.08
N GLU A 32 -16.71 -0.11 2.70
CA GLU A 32 -17.49 1.01 3.20
C GLU A 32 -18.24 1.72 2.07
N ARG A 33 -17.57 1.98 0.94
CA ARG A 33 -18.21 2.63 -0.21
C ARG A 33 -19.27 1.75 -0.87
N ALA A 34 -19.00 0.44 -0.94
CA ALA A 34 -19.96 -0.51 -1.52
C ALA A 34 -21.19 -0.72 -0.64
N GLY A 35 -21.05 -0.52 0.67
CA GLY A 35 -22.09 -0.77 1.64
C GLY A 35 -22.41 -2.25 1.83
N SER A 36 -21.54 -3.15 1.34
CA SER A 36 -21.72 -4.60 1.46
C SER A 36 -20.38 -5.31 1.29
N THR A 37 -20.39 -6.62 1.55
CA THR A 37 -19.24 -7.50 1.31
C THR A 37 -19.42 -8.34 0.05
N ASP A 38 -20.37 -8.01 -0.81
CA ASP A 38 -20.55 -8.68 -2.10
C ASP A 38 -19.30 -8.52 -2.96
N LYS A 39 -18.77 -9.63 -3.47
CA LYS A 39 -17.47 -9.65 -4.15
C LYS A 39 -17.42 -8.72 -5.35
N ALA A 40 -18.46 -8.73 -6.19
CA ALA A 40 -18.49 -7.90 -7.39
C ALA A 40 -18.56 -6.41 -7.05
N ALA A 41 -19.37 -6.04 -6.06
CA ALA A 41 -19.50 -4.65 -5.62
C ALA A 41 -18.20 -4.14 -5.01
N VAL A 42 -17.54 -4.96 -4.18
CA VAL A 42 -16.26 -4.59 -3.56
C VAL A 42 -15.17 -4.46 -4.62
N LEU A 43 -15.10 -5.38 -5.59
CA LEU A 43 -14.14 -5.31 -6.68
C LEU A 43 -14.29 -4.00 -7.47
N ASP A 44 -15.52 -3.63 -7.81
CA ASP A 44 -15.78 -2.39 -8.52
C ASP A 44 -15.26 -1.18 -7.74
N GLU A 45 -15.46 -1.16 -6.42
CA GLU A 45 -14.99 -0.05 -5.60
C GLU A 45 -13.47 -0.04 -5.44
N ILE A 46 -12.82 -1.21 -5.37
CA ILE A 46 -11.36 -1.28 -5.35
C ILE A 46 -10.78 -0.69 -6.64
N GLU A 47 -11.38 -1.01 -7.78
CA GLU A 47 -10.93 -0.51 -9.08
C GLU A 47 -11.14 1.00 -9.23
N LYS A 48 -12.02 1.59 -8.44
CA LYS A 48 -12.24 3.05 -8.41
C LYS A 48 -11.30 3.79 -7.47
N THR A 49 -10.41 3.09 -6.75
CA THR A 49 -9.45 3.73 -5.85
C THR A 49 -8.61 4.73 -6.63
N ALA A 50 -8.59 5.98 -6.17
CA ALA A 50 -7.82 7.05 -6.80
C ALA A 50 -7.16 7.91 -5.74
N ASN A 51 -5.87 8.17 -5.93
CA ASN A 51 -5.07 9.04 -5.04
C ASN A 51 -5.14 8.61 -3.56
N PHE A 52 -5.20 7.30 -3.30
CA PHE A 52 -5.16 6.78 -1.94
C PHE A 52 -3.74 6.95 -1.38
N ILE A 53 -3.58 7.74 -0.34
CA ILE A 53 -2.28 7.99 0.29
C ILE A 53 -2.02 6.88 1.30
N GLY A 54 -1.15 5.94 0.91
CA GLY A 54 -0.79 4.80 1.73
C GLY A 54 0.60 4.92 2.34
N VAL A 55 0.99 3.87 3.05
CA VAL A 55 2.31 3.79 3.69
C VAL A 55 3.42 3.69 2.63
N ASP A 56 3.19 2.91 1.58
CA ASP A 56 4.21 2.63 0.56
C ASP A 56 4.10 3.52 -0.68
N GLY A 57 3.13 4.41 -0.74
CA GLY A 57 2.97 5.34 -1.86
C GLY A 57 1.53 5.77 -2.06
N ILE A 58 1.28 6.42 -3.17
CA ILE A 58 -0.05 6.86 -3.55
C ILE A 58 -0.61 5.90 -4.59
N TYR A 59 -1.78 5.32 -4.32
CA TYR A 59 -2.39 4.30 -5.15
C TYR A 59 -3.52 4.88 -5.98
N SER A 60 -3.56 4.51 -7.25
CA SER A 60 -4.70 4.76 -8.13
C SER A 60 -4.91 3.51 -8.97
N MET A 61 -6.05 2.89 -8.82
CA MET A 61 -6.35 1.61 -9.47
C MET A 61 -7.33 1.78 -10.62
N SER A 62 -7.45 0.75 -11.45
CA SER A 62 -8.43 0.69 -12.54
C SER A 62 -8.74 -0.78 -12.83
N ALA A 63 -9.64 -1.03 -13.75
CA ALA A 63 -9.96 -2.40 -14.16
C ALA A 63 -8.74 -3.14 -14.76
N SER A 64 -7.76 -2.40 -15.27
CA SER A 64 -6.55 -2.96 -15.88
C SER A 64 -5.28 -2.77 -15.03
N ASP A 65 -5.39 -2.08 -13.91
CA ASP A 65 -4.23 -1.80 -13.04
C ASP A 65 -4.59 -2.07 -11.59
N HIS A 66 -4.21 -3.25 -11.11
CA HIS A 66 -4.40 -3.64 -9.70
C HIS A 66 -3.13 -3.50 -8.86
N LEU A 67 -2.02 -3.04 -9.45
CA LEU A 67 -0.83 -2.66 -8.70
C LEU A 67 -1.01 -1.29 -8.06
N GLY A 68 -1.45 -0.34 -8.85
CA GLY A 68 -1.86 0.98 -8.38
C GLY A 68 -0.75 1.97 -8.09
N LEU A 69 0.51 1.56 -8.05
CA LEU A 69 1.65 2.45 -7.80
C LEU A 69 2.29 2.87 -9.12
N ASN A 70 2.68 4.14 -9.23
CA ASN A 70 3.42 4.64 -10.39
C ASN A 70 4.93 4.71 -10.09
N MET A 71 5.72 5.14 -11.07
CA MET A 71 7.17 5.20 -10.94
C MET A 71 7.65 6.15 -9.84
N ASP A 72 6.85 7.13 -9.47
CA ASP A 72 7.21 8.07 -8.40
C ASP A 72 7.28 7.41 -7.02
N SER A 73 6.69 6.22 -6.87
CA SER A 73 6.72 5.46 -5.62
C SER A 73 8.00 4.62 -5.46
N PHE A 74 8.87 4.62 -6.45
CA PHE A 74 10.07 3.79 -6.48
C PHE A 74 11.33 4.64 -6.48
N VAL A 75 12.35 4.13 -5.80
CA VAL A 75 13.67 4.74 -5.79
C VAL A 75 14.72 3.64 -6.03
N MET A 76 15.87 4.04 -6.50
CA MET A 76 17.00 3.12 -6.66
C MET A 76 17.83 3.09 -5.39
N VAL A 77 18.14 1.88 -4.93
CA VAL A 77 18.97 1.66 -3.74
C VAL A 77 20.05 0.65 -4.06
N GLU A 78 21.12 0.65 -3.26
CA GLU A 78 22.14 -0.39 -3.33
C GLU A 78 22.28 -1.07 -1.98
N VAL A 79 22.75 -2.32 -1.98
CA VAL A 79 23.06 -3.04 -0.75
C VAL A 79 24.42 -2.55 -0.24
N SER A 80 24.44 -2.08 1.01
CA SER A 80 25.64 -1.55 1.63
C SER A 80 25.62 -1.86 3.13
N ASN A 81 26.69 -2.46 3.63
CA ASN A 81 26.84 -2.78 5.06
C ASN A 81 25.65 -3.54 5.65
N GLY A 82 25.10 -4.49 4.89
CA GLY A 82 23.97 -5.30 5.33
C GLY A 82 22.62 -4.59 5.30
N GLY A 83 22.55 -3.43 4.67
CA GLY A 83 21.33 -2.66 4.57
C GLY A 83 21.16 -2.03 3.19
N TRP A 84 20.30 -1.03 3.12
CA TRP A 84 19.98 -0.34 1.88
C TRP A 84 20.51 1.09 1.92
N LYS A 85 21.11 1.52 0.82
CA LYS A 85 21.59 2.89 0.65
C LYS A 85 20.91 3.51 -0.56
N LEU A 86 20.29 4.68 -0.38
CA LEU A 86 19.62 5.40 -1.47
C LEU A 86 20.65 5.90 -2.48
N LEU A 87 20.41 5.61 -3.76
CA LEU A 87 21.16 6.18 -4.86
C LEU A 87 20.51 7.49 -5.29
N LYS A 88 21.35 8.48 -5.56
CA LYS A 88 20.89 9.79 -6.04
C LYS A 88 21.38 10.07 -7.43
#